data_38d795c8cacf40b6ccb2b924528ab969
#
_entry.id   38d795c8cacf40b6ccb2b924528ab969
#
_cell.length_a   1.000
_cell.length_b   1.000
_cell.length_c   1.000
_cell.angle_alpha   90.00
_cell.angle_beta   90.00
_cell.angle_gamma   90.00
#
_symmetry.space_group_name_H-M   'P 1'
#
loop_
_entity.id
_entity.type
_entity.pdbx_description
1 polymer ?
#
loop_
_entity_poly.entity_id
_entity_poly.type
_entity_poly.pdbx_seq_one_letter_code
_entity_poly.pdbx_strand_id
1 'polypeptide(L)'
;MNYEKLPKTISAEELLSTPLAPVKWIIPDLLPAGLALFAGPSKAGKSWLTLWLCLQVAQGKPMWGREIEPHTVLYLSLEDTFNRLQKRLLQLVGSEEAPERLVMQTECGSIGQRSEERR
;
A
#
# COMPACT_ATOMS: atom_id res chain seq x y z
N MET A 1 -1.60 -12.30 -29.77
CA MET A 1 -1.80 -10.90 -29.46
C MET A 1 -2.56 -10.74 -28.17
N ASN A 2 -2.15 -9.84 -27.36
CA ASN A 2 -2.70 -9.67 -26.03
C ASN A 2 -3.70 -8.53 -25.98
N TYR A 3 -4.96 -8.83 -26.16
CA TYR A 3 -6.01 -7.84 -26.21
C TYR A 3 -6.23 -7.14 -24.87
N GLU A 4 -5.83 -7.77 -23.79
CA GLU A 4 -5.98 -7.21 -22.45
C GLU A 4 -5.22 -5.93 -22.24
N LYS A 5 -4.18 -5.71 -23.04
CA LYS A 5 -3.36 -4.49 -22.94
C LYS A 5 -3.95 -3.31 -23.70
N LEU A 6 -4.94 -3.55 -24.50
CA LEU A 6 -5.58 -2.47 -25.26
C LEU A 6 -6.63 -1.77 -24.40
N PRO A 7 -6.73 -0.46 -24.51
CA PRO A 7 -7.79 0.26 -23.81
C PRO A 7 -9.14 -0.22 -24.26
N LYS A 8 -10.03 -0.38 -23.33
CA LYS A 8 -11.42 -0.72 -23.64
C LYS A 8 -12.24 0.55 -23.71
N THR A 9 -13.12 0.62 -24.68
CA THR A 9 -14.04 1.72 -24.78
C THR A 9 -15.46 1.21 -24.61
N ILE A 10 -16.29 2.04 -24.03
CA ILE A 10 -17.70 1.72 -23.80
C ILE A 10 -18.49 3.02 -23.96
N SER A 11 -19.67 2.95 -24.58
CA SER A 11 -20.51 4.11 -24.68
C SER A 11 -21.12 4.45 -23.32
N ALA A 12 -21.53 5.71 -23.16
CA ALA A 12 -22.19 6.12 -21.94
C ALA A 12 -23.47 5.33 -21.69
N GLU A 13 -24.21 5.05 -22.76
CA GLU A 13 -25.43 4.27 -22.67
C GLU A 13 -25.18 2.86 -22.15
N GLU A 14 -24.17 2.19 -22.69
CA GLU A 14 -23.80 0.87 -22.23
C GLU A 14 -23.31 0.90 -20.78
N LEU A 15 -22.51 1.89 -20.44
CA LEU A 15 -21.96 2.00 -19.09
C LEU A 15 -23.06 2.16 -18.04
N LEU A 16 -24.05 2.98 -18.35
CA LEU A 16 -25.17 3.22 -17.43
C LEU A 16 -26.04 1.99 -17.23
N SER A 17 -26.09 1.10 -18.20
CA SER A 17 -26.91 -0.10 -18.14
C SER A 17 -26.13 -1.36 -17.73
N THR A 18 -24.81 -1.24 -17.59
CA THR A 18 -23.97 -2.40 -17.26
C THR A 18 -23.81 -2.56 -15.76
N PRO A 19 -24.17 -3.73 -15.20
CA PRO A 19 -23.90 -3.97 -13.78
C PRO A 19 -22.39 -4.14 -13.58
N LEU A 20 -21.83 -3.37 -12.67
CA LEU A 20 -20.41 -3.44 -12.33
C LEU A 20 -20.22 -3.98 -10.92
N ALA A 21 -19.08 -4.64 -10.71
CA ALA A 21 -18.75 -5.10 -9.39
C ALA A 21 -18.54 -3.89 -8.45
N PRO A 22 -18.93 -4.01 -7.19
CA PRO A 22 -18.69 -2.92 -6.24
C PRO A 22 -17.20 -2.70 -6.02
N VAL A 23 -16.83 -1.48 -5.68
CA VAL A 23 -15.46 -1.11 -5.39
C VAL A 23 -14.98 -1.88 -4.16
N LYS A 24 -13.81 -2.50 -4.29
CA LYS A 24 -13.18 -3.15 -3.15
C LYS A 24 -12.33 -2.12 -2.41
N TRP A 25 -12.58 -1.97 -1.12
CA TRP A 25 -11.89 -0.99 -0.31
C TRP A 25 -10.83 -1.63 0.58
N ILE A 26 -9.64 -1.05 0.61
CA ILE A 26 -8.61 -1.38 1.58
C ILE A 26 -8.89 -0.59 2.87
N ILE A 27 -9.17 0.69 2.75
CA ILE A 27 -9.65 1.54 3.83
C ILE A 27 -10.97 2.12 3.36
N PRO A 28 -12.11 1.74 3.96
CA PRO A 28 -13.41 2.17 3.46
C PRO A 28 -13.52 3.68 3.25
N ASP A 29 -14.02 4.08 2.11
CA ASP A 29 -14.23 5.46 1.69
C ASP A 29 -12.97 6.32 1.59
N LEU A 30 -11.79 5.72 1.76
CA LEU A 30 -10.54 6.46 1.71
C LEU A 30 -9.57 5.87 0.69
N LEU A 31 -9.34 4.57 0.72
CA LEU A 31 -8.35 3.93 -0.15
C LEU A 31 -8.95 2.70 -0.81
N PRO A 32 -9.30 2.79 -2.09
CA PRO A 32 -9.77 1.62 -2.84
C PRO A 32 -8.60 0.72 -3.24
N ALA A 33 -8.91 -0.51 -3.60
CA ALA A 33 -7.93 -1.42 -4.19
C ALA A 33 -7.48 -0.85 -5.54
N GLY A 34 -6.23 -1.10 -5.89
CA GLY A 34 -5.64 -0.62 -7.13
C GLY A 34 -4.46 0.30 -6.87
N LEU A 35 -4.08 1.05 -7.88
CA LEU A 35 -2.95 1.97 -7.79
C LEU A 35 -3.42 3.34 -7.34
N ALA A 36 -2.79 3.87 -6.31
CA ALA A 36 -3.04 5.22 -5.82
C ALA A 36 -1.73 5.97 -5.68
N LEU A 37 -1.77 7.27 -5.89
CA LEU A 37 -0.61 8.14 -5.74
C LEU A 37 -0.83 9.09 -4.57
N PHE A 38 0.10 9.08 -3.62
CA PHE A 38 0.09 10.01 -2.50
C PHE A 38 1.30 10.93 -2.63
N ALA A 39 1.05 12.19 -2.90
CA ALA A 39 2.11 13.16 -3.18
C ALA A 39 2.01 14.37 -2.26
N GLY A 40 3.15 15.01 -2.09
CA GLY A 40 3.26 16.23 -1.30
C GLY A 40 4.72 16.65 -1.18
N PRO A 41 4.99 17.84 -0.64
CA PRO A 41 6.37 18.31 -0.50
C PRO A 41 7.18 17.47 0.47
N SER A 42 8.50 17.52 0.34
CA SER A 42 9.41 16.86 1.27
C SER A 42 9.14 17.36 2.69
N LYS A 43 9.34 16.50 3.67
CA LYS A 43 9.17 16.83 5.08
C LYS A 43 7.73 17.15 5.50
N ALA A 44 6.77 16.82 4.65
CA ALA A 44 5.36 16.99 5.01
C ALA A 44 4.80 15.85 5.87
N GLY A 45 5.64 14.86 6.22
CA GLY A 45 5.19 13.75 7.05
C GLY A 45 4.58 12.60 6.27
N LYS A 46 4.73 12.57 4.95
CA LYS A 46 4.16 11.51 4.10
C LYS A 46 4.61 10.12 4.51
N SER A 47 5.91 9.96 4.77
CA SER A 47 6.46 8.66 5.13
C SER A 47 5.93 8.15 6.45
N TRP A 48 5.78 9.02 7.42
CA TRP A 48 5.20 8.67 8.72
C TRP A 48 3.74 8.26 8.59
N LEU A 49 2.98 9.04 7.84
CA LEU A 49 1.57 8.74 7.63
C LEU A 49 1.41 7.43 6.86
N THR A 50 2.19 7.24 5.81
CA THR A 50 2.13 6.01 5.01
C THR A 50 2.48 4.79 5.85
N LEU A 51 3.54 4.87 6.64
CA LEU A 51 3.94 3.77 7.51
C LEU A 51 2.86 3.47 8.54
N TRP A 52 2.26 4.51 9.13
CA TRP A 52 1.17 4.35 10.07
C TRP A 52 -0.06 3.69 9.42
N LEU A 53 -0.43 4.11 8.21
CA LEU A 53 -1.53 3.50 7.47
C LEU A 53 -1.28 2.02 7.21
N CYS A 54 -0.06 1.68 6.80
CA CYS A 54 0.33 0.29 6.57
C CYS A 54 0.23 -0.54 7.85
N LEU A 55 0.65 0.05 8.96
CA LEU A 55 0.57 -0.59 10.27
C LEU A 55 -0.88 -0.87 10.65
N GLN A 56 -1.77 0.10 10.47
CA GLN A 56 -3.18 -0.05 10.80
C GLN A 56 -3.85 -1.12 9.94
N VAL A 57 -3.53 -1.16 8.65
CA VAL A 57 -4.07 -2.18 7.74
C VAL A 57 -3.54 -3.57 8.12
N ALA A 58 -2.25 -3.67 8.45
CA ALA A 58 -1.66 -4.94 8.82
C ALA A 58 -2.25 -5.50 10.11
N GLN A 59 -2.62 -4.63 11.02
CA GLN A 59 -3.23 -5.02 12.30
C GLN A 59 -4.75 -5.12 12.24
N GLY A 60 -5.37 -4.56 11.22
CA GLY A 60 -6.82 -4.51 11.12
C GLY A 60 -7.46 -3.61 12.17
N LYS A 61 -6.74 -2.58 12.61
CA LYS A 61 -7.27 -1.65 13.60
C LYS A 61 -8.16 -0.60 12.99
N PRO A 62 -9.27 -0.24 13.64
CA PRO A 62 -10.13 0.82 13.12
C PRO A 62 -9.37 2.12 12.96
N MET A 63 -9.71 2.87 11.92
CA MET A 63 -9.05 4.12 11.59
C MET A 63 -10.10 5.17 11.26
N TRP A 64 -10.08 6.27 12.02
CA TRP A 64 -11.01 7.39 11.82
C TRP A 64 -12.47 6.95 11.71
N GLY A 65 -12.88 6.03 12.61
CA GLY A 65 -14.23 5.51 12.61
C GLY A 65 -14.55 4.47 11.55
N ARG A 66 -13.54 4.04 10.79
CA ARG A 66 -13.69 3.02 9.74
C ARG A 66 -13.13 1.70 10.22
N GLU A 67 -13.89 0.64 10.08
CA GLU A 67 -13.39 -0.69 10.35
C GLU A 67 -12.55 -1.17 9.18
N ILE A 68 -11.41 -1.77 9.48
CA ILE A 68 -10.45 -2.21 8.47
C ILE A 68 -10.23 -3.70 8.60
N GLU A 69 -10.37 -4.40 7.48
CA GLU A 69 -10.05 -5.81 7.42
C GLU A 69 -8.52 -5.96 7.34
N PRO A 70 -7.91 -6.81 8.20
CA PRO A 70 -6.46 -6.95 8.20
C PRO A 70 -5.95 -7.62 6.92
N HIS A 71 -4.86 -7.08 6.39
CA HIS A 71 -4.17 -7.61 5.22
C HIS A 71 -2.68 -7.64 5.45
N THR A 72 -1.99 -8.55 4.75
CA THR A 72 -0.54 -8.53 4.71
C THR A 72 -0.09 -7.36 3.85
N VAL A 73 0.81 -6.54 4.38
CA VAL A 73 1.28 -5.35 3.71
C VAL A 73 2.79 -5.43 3.50
N LEU A 74 3.23 -5.17 2.28
CA LEU A 74 4.65 -4.99 2.00
C LEU A 74 4.93 -3.49 1.92
N TYR A 75 5.76 -3.00 2.82
CA TYR A 75 6.24 -1.62 2.81
C TYR A 75 7.62 -1.59 2.17
N LEU A 76 7.69 -1.04 0.97
CA LEU A 76 8.95 -0.90 0.24
C LEU A 76 9.42 0.54 0.32
N SER A 77 10.55 0.76 0.96
CA SER A 77 11.16 2.07 1.07
C SER A 77 12.53 2.05 0.40
N LEU A 78 12.69 2.80 -0.67
CA LEU A 78 13.95 2.84 -1.40
C LEU A 78 14.91 3.89 -0.83
N GLU A 79 14.44 4.73 0.06
CA GLU A 79 15.24 5.82 0.63
C GLU A 79 15.70 5.54 2.07
N ASP A 80 15.01 4.66 2.76
CA ASP A 80 15.28 4.41 4.17
C ASP A 80 16.20 3.21 4.40
N THR A 81 16.87 3.22 5.53
CA THR A 81 17.61 2.05 6.02
C THR A 81 16.72 1.30 7.01
N PHE A 82 17.04 0.05 7.27
CA PHE A 82 16.33 -0.71 8.30
C PHE A 82 16.46 -0.07 9.68
N ASN A 83 17.59 0.57 9.97
CA ASN A 83 17.76 1.27 11.24
C ASN A 83 16.75 2.40 11.40
N ARG A 84 16.53 3.16 10.35
CA ARG A 84 15.53 4.24 10.36
C ARG A 84 14.13 3.71 10.51
N LEU A 85 13.80 2.67 9.75
CA LEU A 85 12.47 2.07 9.82
C LEU A 85 12.22 1.46 11.19
N GLN A 86 13.23 0.84 11.78
CA GLN A 86 13.11 0.28 13.12
C GLN A 86 12.76 1.37 14.15
N LYS A 87 13.45 2.50 14.09
CA LYS A 87 13.17 3.61 15.00
C LYS A 87 11.76 4.15 14.84
N ARG A 88 11.32 4.30 13.60
CA ARG A 88 9.97 4.78 13.32
C ARG A 88 8.91 3.78 13.80
N LEU A 89 9.12 2.51 13.54
CA LEU A 89 8.20 1.47 14.00
C LEU A 89 8.11 1.43 15.51
N LEU A 90 9.23 1.56 16.21
CA LEU A 90 9.23 1.58 17.68
C LEU A 90 8.40 2.74 18.21
N GLN A 91 8.46 3.89 17.56
CA GLN A 91 7.67 5.04 17.98
C GLN A 91 6.18 4.84 17.71
N LEU A 92 5.83 4.17 16.61
CA LEU A 92 4.43 3.94 16.25
C LEU A 92 3.79 2.79 17.03
N VAL A 93 4.53 1.72 17.23
CA VAL A 93 4.04 0.53 17.93
C VAL A 93 4.08 0.70 19.44
N GLY A 94 5.11 1.36 19.93
CA GLY A 94 5.31 1.52 21.38
C GLY A 94 5.51 0.21 22.09
N SER A 95 4.67 -0.08 23.06
CA SER A 95 4.72 -1.31 23.83
C SER A 95 3.80 -2.40 23.30
N GLU A 96 3.11 -2.13 22.20
CA GLU A 96 2.21 -3.10 21.61
C GLU A 96 2.98 -4.20 20.88
N GLU A 97 2.31 -5.31 20.67
CA GLU A 97 2.89 -6.41 19.92
C GLU A 97 3.11 -6.02 18.46
N ALA A 98 4.27 -6.39 17.92
CA ALA A 98 4.62 -6.06 16.54
C ALA A 98 3.75 -6.86 15.56
N PRO A 99 3.28 -6.23 14.48
CA PRO A 99 2.44 -6.92 13.50
C PRO A 99 3.27 -7.80 12.58
N GLU A 100 2.92 -9.07 12.52
CA GLU A 100 3.60 -10.01 11.62
C GLU A 100 3.26 -9.76 10.16
N ARG A 101 2.11 -9.17 9.89
CA ARG A 101 1.64 -8.94 8.52
C ARG A 101 2.22 -7.70 7.86
N LEU A 102 2.99 -6.91 8.57
CA LEU A 102 3.70 -5.79 7.97
C LEU A 102 5.12 -6.23 7.66
N VAL A 103 5.43 -6.32 6.37
CA VAL A 103 6.72 -6.78 5.88
C VAL A 103 7.47 -5.61 5.29
N MET A 104 8.74 -5.47 5.66
CA MET A 104 9.56 -4.32 5.27
C MET A 104 10.60 -4.72 4.24
N GLN A 105 10.84 -3.85 3.28
CA GLN A 105 11.87 -4.06 2.26
C GLN A 105 12.48 -2.72 1.89
N THR A 106 13.81 -2.68 1.77
CA THR A 106 14.52 -1.45 1.42
C THR A 106 15.20 -1.50 0.07
N GLU A 107 15.21 -2.66 -0.58
CA GLU A 107 15.84 -2.81 -1.88
C GLU A 107 14.88 -3.44 -2.88
N CYS A 108 14.92 -2.92 -4.10
CA CYS A 108 14.15 -3.46 -5.20
C CYS A 108 14.99 -3.41 -6.46
N GLY A 109 15.61 -4.51 -6.83
CA GLY A 109 16.40 -4.58 -8.04
C GLY A 109 15.55 -4.78 -9.28
N SER A 110 16.10 -4.42 -10.44
CA SER A 110 15.49 -4.80 -11.71
C SER A 110 15.64 -6.29 -11.90
N ILE A 111 14.89 -6.84 -12.85
CA ILE A 111 14.97 -8.28 -13.12
C ILE A 111 16.38 -8.74 -13.43
N GLY A 112 17.12 -7.96 -14.19
CA GLY A 112 18.51 -8.27 -14.52
C GLY A 112 19.46 -8.16 -13.34
N GLN A 113 19.29 -7.16 -12.50
CA GLN A 113 20.13 -6.92 -11.35
C GLN A 113 19.89 -7.94 -10.23
N ARG A 114 18.68 -8.42 -10.12
CA ARG A 114 18.31 -9.33 -9.05
C ARG A 114 19.14 -10.61 -9.05
N SER A 115 19.46 -11.12 -10.22
CA SER A 115 20.30 -12.31 -10.31
C SER A 115 21.70 -12.08 -9.77
N GLU A 116 22.23 -10.90 -9.99
CA GLU A 116 23.60 -10.55 -9.57
C GLU A 116 23.65 -10.28 -8.07
N GLU A 117 22.66 -9.65 -7.54
CA GLU A 117 22.61 -9.32 -6.11
C GLU A 117 22.53 -10.54 -5.20
N ARG A 118 22.05 -11.63 -5.70
CA ARG A 118 21.91 -12.86 -4.92
C ARG A 118 23.16 -13.70 -4.85
N ARG A 119 24.22 -13.28 -5.47
CA ARG A 119 25.49 -13.96 -5.45
C ARG A 119 26.35 -13.55 -4.23
#